data_06c2a4be2667e83283bf893dcd0bf3e3
#
_entry.id   06c2a4be2667e83283bf893dcd0bf3e3
#
_cell.length_a   1.000
_cell.length_b   1.000
_cell.length_c   1.000
_cell.angle_alpha   90.00
_cell.angle_beta   90.00
_cell.angle_gamma   90.00
#
_symmetry.space_group_name_H-M   'P 1'
#
loop_
_entity.id
_entity.type
_entity.pdbx_description
1 polymer ?
#
loop_
_entity_poly.entity_id
_entity_poly.type
_entity_poly.pdbx_seq_one_letter_code
_entity_poly.pdbx_strand_id
1 'polypeptide(L)'
;MNILDTSSIFNLFQRGKYTEIMDNATIPLAVYEVGNVIWKNSNIKNTITQEEAKDIGSVLFELINSIEQVIPTWSSVLSLALKEGLTFYDSSFLVSAIEKGYGLITDDIKLFRVASSRITVRMSRDL
;
A
#
# COMPACT_ATOMS: atom_id res chain seq x y z
N MET A 1 -9.54 9.32 -7.18
CA MET A 1 -8.28 8.54 -7.27
C MET A 1 -7.62 8.49 -5.90
N ASN A 2 -7.08 7.36 -5.54
CA ASN A 2 -6.44 7.15 -4.24
C ASN A 2 -5.09 6.49 -4.41
N ILE A 3 -4.19 6.73 -3.44
CA ILE A 3 -3.00 5.91 -3.26
C ILE A 3 -3.40 4.73 -2.37
N LEU A 4 -3.05 3.54 -2.80
CA LEU A 4 -3.21 2.31 -2.01
C LEU A 4 -1.88 2.01 -1.32
N ASP A 5 -1.90 1.79 -0.01
CA ASP A 5 -0.72 1.30 0.68
C ASP A 5 -0.68 -0.25 0.63
N THR A 6 0.37 -0.82 1.17
CA THR A 6 0.58 -2.27 1.15
C THR A 6 -0.56 -3.03 1.83
N SER A 7 -1.02 -2.55 2.99
CA SER A 7 -2.07 -3.22 3.75
C SER A 7 -3.38 -3.27 2.97
N SER A 8 -3.76 -2.16 2.34
CA SER A 8 -5.00 -2.09 1.56
C SER A 8 -4.93 -2.92 0.29
N ILE A 9 -3.79 -2.91 -0.42
CA ILE A 9 -3.60 -3.74 -1.61
C ILE A 9 -3.80 -5.22 -1.26
N PHE A 10 -3.13 -5.68 -0.21
CA PHE A 10 -3.20 -7.08 0.19
C PHE A 10 -4.61 -7.48 0.59
N ASN A 11 -5.29 -6.66 1.40
CA ASN A 11 -6.65 -6.94 1.86
C ASN A 11 -7.67 -6.88 0.72
N LEU A 12 -7.55 -5.93 -0.19
CA LEU A 12 -8.40 -5.87 -1.39
C LEU A 12 -8.21 -7.11 -2.27
N PHE A 13 -6.96 -7.51 -2.46
CA PHE A 13 -6.64 -8.70 -3.25
C PHE A 13 -7.25 -9.95 -2.63
N GLN A 14 -7.13 -10.14 -1.32
CA GLN A 14 -7.69 -11.31 -0.63
C GLN A 14 -9.21 -11.37 -0.74
N ARG A 15 -9.88 -10.24 -0.85
CA ARG A 15 -11.34 -10.16 -1.00
C ARG A 15 -11.79 -10.18 -2.46
N GLY A 16 -10.87 -10.37 -3.41
CA GLY A 16 -11.20 -10.39 -4.83
C GLY A 16 -11.58 -9.03 -5.42
N LYS A 17 -11.23 -7.94 -4.75
CA LYS A 17 -11.53 -6.57 -5.16
C LYS A 17 -10.50 -6.03 -6.16
N TYR A 18 -10.27 -6.76 -7.23
CA TYR A 18 -9.22 -6.44 -8.21
C TYR A 18 -9.49 -5.13 -8.94
N THR A 19 -10.75 -4.84 -9.26
CA THR A 19 -11.13 -3.59 -9.93
C THR A 19 -10.78 -2.38 -9.06
N GLU A 20 -10.98 -2.47 -7.75
CA GLU A 20 -10.63 -1.39 -6.83
C GLU A 20 -9.12 -1.14 -6.82
N ILE A 21 -8.31 -2.20 -6.96
CA ILE A 21 -6.86 -2.02 -7.11
C ILE A 21 -6.56 -1.35 -8.45
N MET A 22 -7.14 -1.84 -9.54
CA MET A 22 -6.85 -1.35 -10.89
C MET A 22 -7.26 0.10 -11.13
N ASP A 23 -8.27 0.57 -10.41
CA ASP A 23 -8.79 1.94 -10.55
C ASP A 23 -8.02 2.97 -9.72
N ASN A 24 -6.99 2.56 -8.99
CA ASN A 24 -6.24 3.44 -8.10
C ASN A 24 -4.75 3.42 -8.42
N ALA A 25 -3.95 4.07 -7.59
CA ALA A 25 -2.51 4.23 -7.78
C ALA A 25 -1.76 3.72 -6.56
N THR A 26 -0.47 3.55 -6.68
CA THR A 26 0.42 3.21 -5.57
C THR A 26 1.82 3.77 -5.81
N ILE A 27 2.80 3.32 -5.03
CA ILE A 27 4.21 3.69 -5.22
C ILE A 27 5.03 2.42 -5.45
N PRO A 28 6.21 2.51 -6.06
CA PRO A 28 7.05 1.33 -6.35
C PRO A 28 7.39 0.48 -5.12
N LEU A 29 7.45 1.09 -3.94
CA LEU A 29 7.70 0.38 -2.68
C LEU A 29 6.69 -0.75 -2.42
N ALA A 30 5.45 -0.61 -2.89
CA ALA A 30 4.40 -1.58 -2.63
C ALA A 30 4.77 -2.99 -3.07
N VAL A 31 5.47 -3.14 -4.19
CA VAL A 31 5.92 -4.46 -4.68
C VAL A 31 6.80 -5.15 -3.65
N TYR A 32 7.77 -4.41 -3.11
CA TYR A 32 8.72 -4.97 -2.13
C TYR A 32 8.00 -5.36 -0.84
N GLU A 33 7.13 -4.50 -0.35
CA GLU A 33 6.42 -4.77 0.91
C GLU A 33 5.41 -5.91 0.75
N VAL A 34 4.65 -5.93 -0.35
CA VAL A 34 3.72 -7.02 -0.63
C VAL A 34 4.46 -8.33 -0.78
N GLY A 35 5.58 -8.33 -1.51
CA GLY A 35 6.42 -9.51 -1.65
C GLY A 35 6.90 -10.04 -0.30
N ASN A 36 7.26 -9.14 0.60
CA ASN A 36 7.68 -9.53 1.94
C ASN A 36 6.54 -10.13 2.78
N VAL A 37 5.32 -9.61 2.64
CA VAL A 37 4.14 -10.19 3.29
C VAL A 37 3.89 -11.61 2.81
N ILE A 38 3.94 -11.84 1.50
CA ILE A 38 3.78 -13.18 0.91
C ILE A 38 4.85 -14.12 1.43
N TRP A 39 6.10 -13.68 1.44
CA TRP A 39 7.22 -14.46 1.96
C TRP A 39 7.01 -14.86 3.43
N LYS A 40 6.59 -13.93 4.27
CA LYS A 40 6.31 -14.21 5.69
C LYS A 40 5.21 -15.24 5.86
N ASN A 41 4.15 -15.16 5.06
CA ASN A 41 3.03 -16.11 5.14
C ASN A 41 3.47 -17.53 4.79
N SER A 42 4.42 -17.69 3.88
CA SER A 42 4.95 -19.00 3.52
C SER A 42 6.06 -19.47 4.46
N ASN A 43 7.09 -18.64 4.64
CA ASN A 43 8.32 -19.06 5.33
C ASN A 43 8.26 -18.99 6.86
N ILE A 44 7.45 -18.10 7.41
CA ILE A 44 7.39 -17.89 8.86
C ILE A 44 6.09 -18.42 9.44
N LYS A 45 4.95 -17.98 8.89
CA LYS A 45 3.63 -18.36 9.41
C LYS A 45 3.16 -19.72 8.90
N ASN A 46 3.71 -20.19 7.79
CA ASN A 46 3.34 -21.46 7.15
C ASN A 46 1.84 -21.55 6.84
N THR A 47 1.21 -20.43 6.50
CA THR A 47 -0.21 -20.38 6.16
C THR A 47 -0.48 -20.69 4.69
N ILE A 48 0.55 -20.58 3.87
CA ILE A 48 0.51 -20.93 2.44
C ILE A 48 1.76 -21.73 2.07
N THR A 49 1.66 -22.55 1.04
CA THR A 49 2.79 -23.29 0.49
C THR A 49 3.68 -22.38 -0.35
N GLN A 50 4.90 -22.83 -0.65
CA GLN A 50 5.79 -22.08 -1.55
C GLN A 50 5.18 -21.94 -2.95
N GLU A 51 4.51 -22.98 -3.43
CA GLU A 51 3.81 -22.95 -4.72
C GLU A 51 2.70 -21.89 -4.73
N GLU A 52 1.86 -21.88 -3.70
CA GLU A 52 0.82 -20.88 -3.54
C GLU A 52 1.39 -19.47 -3.45
N ALA A 53 2.52 -19.29 -2.74
CA ALA A 53 3.20 -18.00 -2.65
C ALA A 53 3.63 -17.49 -4.03
N LYS A 54 4.19 -18.37 -4.86
CA LYS A 54 4.61 -18.01 -6.22
C LYS A 54 3.41 -17.64 -7.10
N ASP A 55 2.32 -18.37 -6.99
CA ASP A 55 1.11 -18.10 -7.77
C ASP A 55 0.47 -16.76 -7.37
N ILE A 56 0.34 -16.51 -6.06
CA ILE A 56 -0.17 -15.24 -5.55
C ILE A 56 0.72 -14.08 -6.00
N GLY A 57 2.03 -14.23 -5.85
CA GLY A 57 3.00 -13.23 -6.25
C GLY A 57 2.91 -12.89 -7.72
N SER A 58 2.83 -13.91 -8.58
CA SER A 58 2.71 -13.74 -10.02
C SER A 58 1.55 -12.83 -10.41
N VAL A 59 0.38 -13.04 -9.83
CA VAL A 59 -0.81 -12.25 -10.13
C VAL A 59 -0.72 -10.86 -9.50
N LEU A 60 -0.35 -10.80 -8.23
CA LEU A 60 -0.37 -9.54 -7.46
C LEU A 60 0.69 -8.55 -7.94
N PHE A 61 1.90 -9.03 -8.27
CA PHE A 61 2.95 -8.17 -8.82
C PHE A 61 2.55 -7.57 -10.17
N GLU A 62 1.90 -8.36 -11.00
CA GLU A 62 1.39 -7.86 -12.29
C GLU A 62 0.33 -6.78 -12.09
N LEU A 63 -0.61 -6.99 -11.17
CA LEU A 63 -1.62 -5.98 -10.83
C LEU A 63 -0.97 -4.68 -10.35
N ILE A 64 -0.05 -4.77 -9.40
CA ILE A 64 0.62 -3.60 -8.83
C ILE A 64 1.40 -2.84 -9.91
N ASN A 65 2.11 -3.55 -10.77
CA ASN A 65 2.92 -2.93 -11.82
C ASN A 65 2.08 -2.38 -12.98
N SER A 66 0.81 -2.73 -13.07
CA SER A 66 -0.07 -2.25 -14.14
C SER A 66 -0.78 -0.93 -13.81
N ILE A 67 -0.76 -0.49 -12.55
CA ILE A 67 -1.44 0.74 -12.13
C ILE A 67 -0.46 1.92 -12.06
N GLU A 68 -1.00 3.12 -11.91
CA GLU A 68 -0.18 4.34 -11.82
C GLU A 68 0.81 4.24 -10.65
N GLN A 69 2.08 4.55 -10.94
CA GLN A 69 3.15 4.56 -9.95
C GLN A 69 3.52 6.02 -9.66
N VAL A 70 3.40 6.43 -8.41
CA VAL A 70 3.71 7.80 -7.99
C VAL A 70 5.06 7.82 -7.30
N ILE A 71 5.87 8.82 -7.62
CA ILE A 71 7.17 9.04 -6.97
C ILE A 71 7.07 10.32 -6.14
N PRO A 72 7.17 10.24 -4.81
CA PRO A 72 7.06 11.42 -3.95
C PRO A 72 8.39 12.21 -3.91
N THR A 73 8.32 13.44 -3.41
CA THR A 73 9.50 14.22 -3.09
C THR A 73 10.16 13.67 -1.81
N TRP A 74 11.36 13.13 -1.93
CA TRP A 74 12.01 12.40 -0.82
C TRP A 74 12.26 13.26 0.42
N SER A 75 12.62 14.53 0.26
CA SER A 75 12.79 15.44 1.40
C SER A 75 11.49 15.68 2.16
N SER A 76 10.37 15.74 1.46
CA SER A 76 9.04 15.86 2.07
C SER A 76 8.66 14.59 2.82
N VAL A 77 8.99 13.43 2.27
CA VAL A 77 8.77 12.14 2.94
C VAL A 77 9.52 12.10 4.27
N LEU A 78 10.80 12.47 4.26
CA LEU A 78 11.61 12.45 5.48
C LEU A 78 11.08 13.43 6.51
N SER A 79 10.77 14.65 6.10
CA SER A 79 10.26 15.68 7.00
C SER A 79 8.97 15.26 7.70
N LEU A 80 8.04 14.68 6.94
CA LEU A 80 6.77 14.21 7.52
C LEU A 80 6.97 13.01 8.45
N ALA A 81 7.83 12.07 8.06
CA ALA A 81 8.18 10.92 8.88
C ALA A 81 8.73 11.34 10.24
N LEU A 82 9.68 12.28 10.24
CA LEU A 82 10.29 12.78 11.46
C LEU A 82 9.29 13.54 12.34
N LYS A 83 8.46 14.37 11.72
CA LYS A 83 7.45 15.16 12.44
C LYS A 83 6.38 14.30 13.09
N GLU A 84 5.89 13.30 12.39
CA GLU A 84 4.72 12.50 12.82
C GLU A 84 5.11 11.16 13.46
N GLY A 85 6.39 10.81 13.49
CA GLY A 85 6.82 9.52 14.00
C GLY A 85 6.36 8.34 13.14
N LEU A 86 6.16 8.57 11.86
CA LEU A 86 5.91 7.50 10.89
C LEU A 86 7.22 6.92 10.40
N THR A 87 7.19 5.67 9.96
CA THR A 87 8.31 5.14 9.18
C THR A 87 8.44 5.94 7.89
N PHE A 88 9.64 5.96 7.33
CA PHE A 88 9.86 6.56 6.00
C PHE A 88 8.94 5.91 4.96
N TYR A 89 8.73 4.59 5.08
CA TYR A 89 7.88 3.82 4.20
C TYR A 89 6.42 4.28 4.23
N ASP A 90 5.82 4.37 5.41
CA ASP A 90 4.43 4.82 5.57
C ASP A 90 4.27 6.28 5.12
N SER A 91 5.25 7.12 5.47
CA SER A 91 5.27 8.51 5.03
C SER A 91 5.32 8.62 3.51
N SER A 92 6.00 7.69 2.82
CA SER A 92 6.08 7.69 1.36
C SER A 92 4.69 7.57 0.70
N PHE A 93 3.83 6.73 1.23
CA PHE A 93 2.46 6.59 0.73
C PHE A 93 1.66 7.88 0.97
N LEU A 94 1.75 8.44 2.16
CA LEU A 94 0.99 9.65 2.52
C LEU A 94 1.43 10.86 1.70
N VAL A 95 2.72 11.11 1.59
CA VAL A 95 3.25 12.24 0.81
C VAL A 95 2.87 12.10 -0.67
N SER A 96 2.93 10.89 -1.21
CA SER A 96 2.50 10.64 -2.58
C SER A 96 1.04 11.04 -2.81
N ALA A 97 0.16 10.70 -1.87
CA ALA A 97 -1.25 11.10 -1.94
C ALA A 97 -1.41 12.62 -1.85
N ILE A 98 -0.71 13.26 -0.92
CA ILE A 98 -0.75 14.71 -0.75
C ILE A 98 -0.31 15.42 -2.03
N GLU A 99 0.83 15.03 -2.59
CA GLU A 99 1.41 15.71 -3.76
C GLU A 99 0.57 15.53 -5.03
N LYS A 100 -0.11 14.40 -5.15
CA LYS A 100 -0.99 14.14 -6.31
C LYS A 100 -2.39 14.73 -6.13
N GLY A 101 -2.74 15.16 -4.94
CA GLY A 101 -4.11 15.55 -4.63
C GLY A 101 -5.07 14.35 -4.61
N TYR A 102 -4.57 13.17 -4.28
CA TYR A 102 -5.35 11.94 -4.16
C TYR A 102 -5.73 11.69 -2.72
N GLY A 103 -6.72 10.81 -2.51
CA GLY A 103 -6.97 10.23 -1.20
C GLY A 103 -5.98 9.10 -0.89
N LEU A 104 -6.11 8.52 0.29
CA LEU A 104 -5.31 7.37 0.71
C LEU A 104 -6.25 6.26 1.17
N ILE A 105 -5.95 5.02 0.80
CA ILE A 105 -6.62 3.84 1.33
C ILE A 105 -5.58 3.07 2.14
N THR A 106 -5.84 2.92 3.42
CA THR A 106 -4.94 2.20 4.34
C THR A 106 -5.73 1.49 5.42
N ASP A 107 -5.26 0.31 5.82
CA ASP A 107 -5.81 -0.42 6.97
C ASP A 107 -4.89 -0.31 8.19
N ASP A 108 -3.78 0.43 8.08
CA ASP A 108 -2.90 0.74 9.20
C ASP A 108 -3.50 1.89 10.02
N ILE A 109 -3.76 1.62 11.30
CA ILE A 109 -4.45 2.58 12.19
C ILE A 109 -3.63 3.84 12.40
N LYS A 110 -2.33 3.73 12.59
CA LYS A 110 -1.47 4.88 12.83
C LYS A 110 -1.38 5.78 11.60
N LEU A 111 -1.17 5.18 10.44
CA LEU A 111 -1.13 5.93 9.17
C LEU A 111 -2.48 6.59 8.89
N PHE A 112 -3.58 5.88 9.14
CA PHE A 112 -4.93 6.41 8.99
C PHE A 112 -5.12 7.69 9.82
N ARG A 113 -4.72 7.65 11.09
CA ARG A 113 -4.87 8.81 12.00
C ARG A 113 -4.09 10.02 11.50
N VAL A 114 -2.84 9.82 11.13
CA VAL A 114 -1.99 10.92 10.64
C VAL A 114 -2.53 11.48 9.33
N ALA A 115 -2.99 10.63 8.43
CA ALA A 115 -3.53 11.04 7.13
C ALA A 115 -4.85 11.79 7.25
N SER A 116 -5.69 11.43 8.21
CA SER A 116 -7.06 11.96 8.36
C SER A 116 -7.13 13.47 8.51
N SER A 117 -6.11 14.09 9.10
CA SER A 117 -6.06 15.54 9.28
C SER A 117 -5.56 16.30 8.05
N ARG A 118 -5.17 15.60 7.00
CA ARG A 118 -4.52 16.18 5.81
C ARG A 118 -5.25 15.93 4.51
N ILE A 119 -5.78 14.72 4.35
CA ILE A 119 -6.41 14.28 3.10
C ILE A 119 -7.62 13.38 3.41
N THR A 120 -8.39 13.06 2.40
CA THR A 120 -9.43 12.04 2.50
C THR A 120 -8.77 10.67 2.66
N VAL A 121 -9.12 9.94 3.70
CA VAL A 121 -8.60 8.60 3.96
C VAL A 121 -9.74 7.64 4.24
N ARG A 122 -9.63 6.42 3.73
CA ARG A 122 -10.59 5.34 3.97
C ARG A 122 -9.86 4.04 4.22
N MET A 123 -10.55 3.10 4.83
CA MET A 123 -10.07 1.73 4.97
C MET A 123 -10.50 0.90 3.76
N SER A 124 -9.79 -0.18 3.49
CA SER A 124 -10.10 -1.04 2.35
C SER A 124 -11.49 -1.66 2.45
N ARG A 125 -11.98 -1.93 3.66
CA ARG A 125 -13.33 -2.46 3.89
C ARG A 125 -14.45 -1.54 3.41
N ASP A 126 -14.14 -0.26 3.22
CA ASP A 126 -15.11 0.74 2.77
C ASP A 126 -15.19 0.87 1.24
N LEU A 127 -14.47 0.01 0.53
CA LEU A 127 -14.48 -0.03 -0.93
C LEU A 127 -15.35 -1.16 -1.48
#